data_e2fb53744ca416f8f157cc99abb184bf
#
_entry.id   e2fb53744ca416f8f157cc99abb184bf
#
_cell.length_a   1.000
_cell.length_b   1.000
_cell.length_c   1.000
_cell.angle_alpha   90.00
_cell.angle_beta   90.00
_cell.angle_gamma   90.00
#
_symmetry.space_group_name_H-M   'P 1'
#
loop_
_entity.id
_entity.type
_entity.pdbx_description
1 polymer ?
#
loop_
_entity_poly.entity_id
_entity_poly.type
_entity_poly.pdbx_seq_one_letter_code
_entity_poly.pdbx_strand_id
1 'polypeptide(L)'
;MLVYLLATVLFGALLAPCLFWAAQSLVAHGSLTFLARYDFETFFHRALLVAAAILLWPLIRSLEVRSPNDLQLAPNPRWRLDLLAGFVFSSVPLLCCGAVLLATPIFSVRGAINWPGVAKVAAASIVVPIIEETFFRGLVLGVLLKTGRRYIAIFVTSALYSLVHFLKAPNQTSPNVPWMSGFNSIANAFVQFADPLLVAAGFTTLFLIGWILTDARLRTRSLWLPIGLHAGWIFTSGAFNKIALRQLIVLPWLGKNLLVGIVPLAVACLTWLIMRGWLKYVDRGST
;
A
#
# COMPACT_ATOMS: atom_id res chain seq x y z
N MET A 1 -12.39 -1.36 15.85
CA MET A 1 -11.29 -1.34 14.88
C MET A 1 -10.24 -2.42 15.15
N LEU A 2 -9.66 -2.50 16.36
CA LEU A 2 -8.68 -3.55 16.69
C LEU A 2 -9.25 -4.96 16.50
N VAL A 3 -10.47 -5.21 16.97
CA VAL A 3 -11.19 -6.48 16.78
C VAL A 3 -11.32 -6.84 15.29
N TYR A 4 -11.62 -5.87 14.43
CA TYR A 4 -11.69 -6.08 12.99
C TYR A 4 -10.33 -6.52 12.42
N LEU A 5 -9.24 -5.83 12.79
CA LEU A 5 -7.90 -6.17 12.31
C LEU A 5 -7.48 -7.57 12.77
N LEU A 6 -7.67 -7.87 14.04
CA LEU A 6 -7.36 -9.21 14.59
C LEU A 6 -8.21 -10.28 13.93
N ALA A 7 -9.52 -10.07 13.80
CA ALA A 7 -10.43 -11.01 13.13
C ALA A 7 -10.04 -11.23 11.67
N THR A 8 -9.64 -10.16 10.94
CA THR A 8 -9.16 -10.27 9.55
C THR A 8 -7.92 -11.15 9.46
N VAL A 9 -6.95 -10.93 10.34
CA VAL A 9 -5.70 -11.72 10.34
C VAL A 9 -5.97 -13.17 10.70
N LEU A 10 -6.75 -13.43 11.75
CA LEU A 10 -7.07 -14.79 12.19
C LEU A 10 -7.92 -15.55 11.16
N PHE A 11 -8.97 -14.92 10.64
CA PHE A 11 -9.83 -15.53 9.62
C PHE A 11 -9.08 -15.75 8.32
N GLY A 12 -8.24 -14.78 7.89
CA GLY A 12 -7.40 -14.93 6.71
C GLY A 12 -6.38 -16.05 6.84
N ALA A 13 -5.75 -16.22 8.02
CA ALA A 13 -4.82 -17.31 8.29
C ALA A 13 -5.48 -18.69 8.23
N LEU A 14 -6.71 -18.82 8.73
CA LEU A 14 -7.49 -20.06 8.65
C LEU A 14 -7.99 -20.33 7.22
N LEU A 15 -8.35 -19.29 6.48
CA LEU A 15 -8.88 -19.42 5.13
C LEU A 15 -7.80 -19.76 4.11
N ALA A 16 -6.54 -19.34 4.34
CA ALA A 16 -5.47 -19.49 3.37
C ALA A 16 -5.17 -20.95 2.97
N PRO A 17 -5.03 -21.93 3.90
CA PRO A 17 -4.85 -23.33 3.54
C PRO A 17 -6.04 -23.88 2.72
N CYS A 18 -7.26 -23.50 3.08
CA CYS A 18 -8.46 -23.95 2.35
C CYS A 18 -8.45 -23.47 0.89
N LEU A 19 -8.10 -22.19 0.65
CA LEU A 19 -7.99 -21.65 -0.71
C LEU A 19 -6.86 -22.32 -1.50
N PHE A 20 -5.73 -22.60 -0.85
CA PHE A 20 -4.62 -23.28 -1.46
C PHE A 20 -5.00 -24.71 -1.88
N TRP A 21 -5.58 -25.52 -0.98
CA TRP A 21 -6.00 -26.90 -1.29
C TRP A 21 -7.09 -26.95 -2.35
N ALA A 22 -8.07 -26.04 -2.29
CA ALA A 22 -9.08 -25.93 -3.34
C ALA A 22 -8.44 -25.66 -4.71
N ALA A 23 -7.47 -24.73 -4.77
CA ALA A 23 -6.75 -24.43 -6.00
C ALA A 23 -5.94 -25.65 -6.50
N GLN A 24 -5.22 -26.34 -5.61
CA GLN A 24 -4.45 -27.55 -5.96
C GLN A 24 -5.37 -28.67 -6.46
N SER A 25 -6.53 -28.85 -5.85
CA SER A 25 -7.55 -29.81 -6.32
C SER A 25 -8.02 -29.46 -7.72
N LEU A 26 -8.34 -28.19 -8.02
CA LEU A 26 -8.74 -27.75 -9.35
C LEU A 26 -7.64 -27.99 -10.40
N VAL A 27 -6.40 -27.71 -10.03
CA VAL A 27 -5.22 -27.98 -10.89
C VAL A 27 -5.08 -29.46 -11.17
N ALA A 28 -5.20 -30.33 -10.14
CA ALA A 28 -5.11 -31.78 -10.30
C ALA A 28 -6.18 -32.36 -11.21
N HIS A 29 -7.38 -31.75 -11.29
CA HIS A 29 -8.46 -32.11 -12.21
C HIS A 29 -8.34 -31.44 -13.59
N GLY A 30 -7.20 -30.80 -13.91
CA GLY A 30 -6.95 -30.14 -15.19
C GLY A 30 -7.67 -28.79 -15.35
N SER A 31 -8.37 -28.31 -14.32
CA SER A 31 -9.04 -27.01 -14.30
C SER A 31 -8.11 -25.95 -13.74
N LEU A 32 -8.18 -24.68 -14.26
CA LEU A 32 -7.44 -23.54 -13.76
C LEU A 32 -5.92 -23.83 -13.54
N THR A 33 -5.29 -24.56 -14.47
CA THR A 33 -3.89 -25.00 -14.39
C THR A 33 -2.89 -23.86 -14.17
N PHE A 34 -3.25 -22.62 -14.54
CA PHE A 34 -2.44 -21.43 -14.28
C PHE A 34 -2.22 -21.14 -12.78
N LEU A 35 -3.06 -21.71 -11.89
CA LEU A 35 -2.91 -21.56 -10.44
C LEU A 35 -1.70 -22.33 -9.89
N ALA A 36 -1.21 -23.35 -10.58
CA ALA A 36 -0.03 -24.14 -10.18
C ALA A 36 1.26 -23.30 -10.01
N ARG A 37 1.33 -22.15 -10.67
CA ARG A 37 2.49 -21.23 -10.61
C ARG A 37 2.57 -20.38 -9.35
N TYR A 38 1.53 -20.40 -8.50
CA TYR A 38 1.47 -19.56 -7.30
C TYR A 38 1.81 -20.37 -6.07
N ASP A 39 2.68 -19.80 -5.23
CA ASP A 39 3.07 -20.33 -3.94
C ASP A 39 1.97 -20.10 -2.87
N PHE A 40 2.12 -20.75 -1.71
CA PHE A 40 1.17 -20.64 -0.60
C PHE A 40 1.00 -19.19 -0.14
N GLU A 41 2.07 -18.39 -0.11
CA GLU A 41 2.03 -17.00 0.35
C GLU A 41 1.13 -16.11 -0.52
N THR A 42 1.02 -16.43 -1.82
CA THR A 42 0.05 -15.76 -2.69
C THR A 42 -1.38 -16.00 -2.23
N PHE A 43 -1.71 -17.25 -1.85
CA PHE A 43 -3.03 -17.58 -1.32
C PHE A 43 -3.25 -16.98 0.06
N PHE A 44 -2.24 -16.94 0.92
CA PHE A 44 -2.31 -16.28 2.22
C PHE A 44 -2.66 -14.79 2.09
N HIS A 45 -1.97 -14.05 1.23
CA HIS A 45 -2.30 -12.65 0.99
C HIS A 45 -3.71 -12.45 0.40
N ARG A 46 -4.16 -13.35 -0.49
CA ARG A 46 -5.53 -13.31 -1.03
C ARG A 46 -6.58 -13.63 0.02
N ALA A 47 -6.31 -14.61 0.89
CA ALA A 47 -7.17 -14.94 2.01
C ALA A 47 -7.36 -13.76 2.96
N LEU A 48 -6.28 -13.03 3.27
CA LEU A 48 -6.37 -11.79 4.08
C LEU A 48 -7.26 -10.74 3.41
N LEU A 49 -7.13 -10.54 2.08
CA LEU A 49 -7.98 -9.60 1.36
C LEU A 49 -9.46 -10.02 1.36
N VAL A 50 -9.74 -11.30 1.15
CA VAL A 50 -11.10 -11.86 1.22
C VAL A 50 -11.68 -11.70 2.63
N ALA A 51 -10.91 -12.05 3.65
CA ALA A 51 -11.30 -11.88 5.05
C ALA A 51 -11.60 -10.41 5.37
N ALA A 52 -10.73 -9.49 4.93
CA ALA A 52 -10.92 -8.06 5.11
C ALA A 52 -12.22 -7.58 4.43
N ALA A 53 -12.49 -8.02 3.19
CA ALA A 53 -13.69 -7.64 2.46
C ALA A 53 -14.98 -8.16 3.14
N ILE A 54 -14.99 -9.42 3.58
CA ILE A 54 -16.14 -10.02 4.28
C ILE A 54 -16.42 -9.28 5.60
N LEU A 55 -15.37 -9.06 6.39
CA LEU A 55 -15.50 -8.42 7.71
C LEU A 55 -15.71 -6.90 7.63
N LEU A 56 -15.46 -6.29 6.47
CA LEU A 56 -15.69 -4.86 6.26
C LEU A 56 -17.18 -4.51 6.37
N TRP A 57 -18.06 -5.41 5.92
CA TRP A 57 -19.51 -5.20 5.97
C TRP A 57 -20.05 -4.97 7.40
N PRO A 58 -19.83 -5.89 8.36
CA PRO A 58 -20.24 -5.66 9.74
C PRO A 58 -19.53 -4.46 10.37
N LEU A 59 -18.27 -4.18 10.01
CA LEU A 59 -17.57 -2.98 10.48
C LEU A 59 -18.26 -1.70 10.01
N ILE A 60 -18.57 -1.56 8.73
CA ILE A 60 -19.26 -0.39 8.17
C ILE A 60 -20.60 -0.18 8.88
N ARG A 61 -21.36 -1.26 9.09
CA ARG A 61 -22.62 -1.19 9.84
C ARG A 61 -22.44 -0.72 11.27
N SER A 62 -21.44 -1.25 11.97
CA SER A 62 -21.16 -0.88 13.37
C SER A 62 -20.69 0.58 13.54
N LEU A 63 -20.16 1.16 12.49
CA LEU A 63 -19.68 2.56 12.46
C LEU A 63 -20.74 3.53 11.93
N GLU A 64 -21.94 3.03 11.59
CA GLU A 64 -23.06 3.82 11.07
C GLU A 64 -22.70 4.62 9.80
N VAL A 65 -21.78 4.10 8.97
CA VAL A 65 -21.44 4.71 7.69
C VAL A 65 -22.59 4.47 6.72
N ARG A 66 -23.26 5.55 6.30
CA ARG A 66 -24.47 5.50 5.46
C ARG A 66 -24.26 6.05 4.05
N SER A 67 -23.22 6.87 3.87
CA SER A 67 -22.96 7.57 2.61
C SER A 67 -21.47 7.71 2.31
N PRO A 68 -21.08 7.93 1.04
CA PRO A 68 -19.72 8.29 0.67
C PRO A 68 -19.20 9.57 1.37
N ASN A 69 -20.11 10.49 1.75
CA ASN A 69 -19.75 11.70 2.51
C ASN A 69 -19.15 11.37 3.89
N ASP A 70 -19.66 10.33 4.55
CA ASP A 70 -19.17 9.92 5.88
C ASP A 70 -17.70 9.46 5.81
N LEU A 71 -17.27 8.99 4.64
CA LEU A 71 -15.91 8.58 4.33
C LEU A 71 -15.09 9.71 3.64
N GLN A 72 -15.70 10.86 3.38
CA GLN A 72 -15.12 11.97 2.61
C GLN A 72 -14.66 11.57 1.19
N LEU A 73 -15.36 10.61 0.61
CA LEU A 73 -15.14 10.13 -0.76
C LEU A 73 -16.04 10.84 -1.78
N ALA A 74 -17.06 11.57 -1.33
CA ALA A 74 -17.91 12.31 -2.26
C ALA A 74 -17.08 13.36 -3.02
N PRO A 75 -17.38 13.55 -4.32
CA PRO A 75 -16.72 14.56 -5.13
C PRO A 75 -16.94 15.96 -4.57
N ASN A 76 -15.86 16.69 -4.35
CA ASN A 76 -15.87 18.13 -4.10
C ASN A 76 -15.67 18.89 -5.43
N PRO A 77 -15.89 20.21 -5.50
CA PRO A 77 -15.71 20.98 -6.75
C PRO A 77 -14.32 20.82 -7.40
N ARG A 78 -13.31 20.48 -6.61
CA ARG A 78 -11.91 20.36 -7.06
C ARG A 78 -11.39 18.92 -7.11
N TRP A 79 -12.24 17.91 -6.98
CA TRP A 79 -11.82 16.52 -6.85
C TRP A 79 -10.89 16.04 -7.98
N ARG A 80 -11.14 16.47 -9.23
CA ARG A 80 -10.30 16.11 -10.38
C ARG A 80 -8.91 16.74 -10.29
N LEU A 81 -8.86 18.02 -9.87
CA LEU A 81 -7.61 18.75 -9.69
C LEU A 81 -6.80 18.13 -8.53
N ASP A 82 -7.44 17.84 -7.41
CA ASP A 82 -6.82 17.20 -6.26
C ASP A 82 -6.24 15.82 -6.64
N LEU A 83 -6.99 15.01 -7.36
CA LEU A 83 -6.56 13.70 -7.84
C LEU A 83 -5.34 13.81 -8.76
N LEU A 84 -5.41 14.69 -9.78
CA LEU A 84 -4.32 14.89 -10.73
C LEU A 84 -3.09 15.50 -10.07
N ALA A 85 -3.26 16.52 -9.24
CA ALA A 85 -2.16 17.15 -8.50
C ALA A 85 -1.45 16.13 -7.60
N GLY A 86 -2.22 15.31 -6.86
CA GLY A 86 -1.65 14.24 -6.05
C GLY A 86 -0.83 13.26 -6.87
N PHE A 87 -1.37 12.79 -8.00
CA PHE A 87 -0.66 11.89 -8.89
C PHE A 87 0.66 12.51 -9.42
N VAL A 88 0.62 13.75 -9.85
CA VAL A 88 1.82 14.45 -10.39
C VAL A 88 2.85 14.68 -9.28
N PHE A 89 2.44 15.14 -8.10
CA PHE A 89 3.35 15.44 -6.98
C PHE A 89 4.08 14.21 -6.45
N SER A 90 3.49 13.04 -6.52
CA SER A 90 4.13 11.80 -6.12
C SER A 90 4.93 11.15 -7.25
N SER A 91 4.44 11.22 -8.49
CA SER A 91 5.09 10.60 -9.65
C SER A 91 6.34 11.34 -10.09
N VAL A 92 6.28 12.66 -10.22
CA VAL A 92 7.40 13.44 -10.81
C VAL A 92 8.68 13.33 -9.96
N PRO A 93 8.69 13.61 -8.65
CA PRO A 93 9.91 13.45 -7.85
C PRO A 93 10.46 12.03 -7.87
N LEU A 94 9.58 11.03 -7.88
CA LEU A 94 9.98 9.62 -7.89
C LEU A 94 10.54 9.20 -9.26
N LEU A 95 9.99 9.72 -10.37
CA LEU A 95 10.55 9.53 -11.72
C LEU A 95 11.92 10.17 -11.86
N CYS A 96 12.08 11.41 -11.37
CA CYS A 96 13.37 12.08 -11.37
C CYS A 96 14.41 11.27 -10.57
N CYS A 97 14.04 10.79 -9.40
CA CYS A 97 14.89 9.89 -8.60
C CYS A 97 15.25 8.61 -9.40
N GLY A 98 14.26 7.95 -10.02
CA GLY A 98 14.48 6.76 -10.83
C GLY A 98 15.41 7.03 -12.02
N ALA A 99 15.27 8.17 -12.70
CA ALA A 99 16.15 8.57 -13.81
C ALA A 99 17.59 8.78 -13.34
N VAL A 100 17.80 9.44 -12.20
CA VAL A 100 19.13 9.60 -11.60
C VAL A 100 19.73 8.23 -11.25
N LEU A 101 18.95 7.32 -10.68
CA LEU A 101 19.43 5.99 -10.31
C LEU A 101 19.79 5.12 -11.52
N LEU A 102 19.16 5.30 -12.66
CA LEU A 102 19.54 4.65 -13.93
C LEU A 102 20.88 5.16 -14.49
N ALA A 103 21.33 6.36 -14.10
CA ALA A 103 22.67 6.87 -14.43
C ALA A 103 23.75 6.32 -13.49
N THR A 104 23.39 5.49 -12.51
CA THR A 104 24.31 4.84 -11.57
C THR A 104 24.37 3.33 -11.84
N PRO A 105 25.39 2.61 -11.32
CA PRO A 105 25.42 1.14 -11.43
C PRO A 105 24.37 0.40 -10.59
N ILE A 106 23.50 1.11 -9.86
CA ILE A 106 22.49 0.52 -8.97
C ILE A 106 21.34 -0.07 -9.78
N PHE A 107 20.94 0.57 -10.88
CA PHE A 107 19.91 0.07 -11.79
C PHE A 107 20.38 0.11 -13.24
N SER A 108 19.88 -0.84 -14.04
CA SER A 108 20.02 -0.85 -15.49
C SER A 108 18.65 -1.00 -16.16
N VAL A 109 18.52 -0.56 -17.39
CA VAL A 109 17.30 -0.78 -18.17
C VAL A 109 17.22 -2.26 -18.55
N ARG A 110 16.03 -2.86 -18.45
CA ARG A 110 15.80 -4.25 -18.89
C ARG A 110 15.90 -4.37 -20.40
N GLY A 111 16.54 -5.43 -20.90
CA GLY A 111 16.59 -5.71 -22.33
C GLY A 111 15.22 -5.97 -22.97
N ALA A 112 14.26 -6.49 -22.19
CA ALA A 112 12.85 -6.67 -22.59
C ALA A 112 11.91 -6.12 -21.53
N ILE A 113 11.05 -5.19 -21.91
CA ILE A 113 10.07 -4.58 -21.01
C ILE A 113 8.83 -5.47 -20.92
N ASN A 114 8.42 -5.78 -19.67
CA ASN A 114 7.19 -6.53 -19.39
C ASN A 114 5.96 -5.61 -19.47
N TRP A 115 5.48 -5.32 -20.68
CA TRP A 115 4.31 -4.46 -20.91
C TRP A 115 3.02 -4.97 -20.24
N PRO A 116 2.69 -6.28 -20.26
CA PRO A 116 1.56 -6.79 -19.47
C PRO A 116 1.71 -6.53 -17.97
N GLY A 117 2.95 -6.57 -17.47
CA GLY A 117 3.27 -6.20 -16.09
C GLY A 117 3.04 -4.71 -15.80
N VAL A 118 3.38 -3.82 -16.73
CA VAL A 118 3.11 -2.37 -16.63
C VAL A 118 1.61 -2.11 -16.63
N ALA A 119 0.84 -2.76 -17.53
CA ALA A 119 -0.61 -2.64 -17.57
C ALA A 119 -1.28 -3.09 -16.24
N LYS A 120 -0.80 -4.19 -15.65
CA LYS A 120 -1.26 -4.63 -14.31
C LYS A 120 -0.97 -3.60 -13.23
N VAL A 121 0.20 -2.96 -13.26
CA VAL A 121 0.56 -1.88 -12.32
C VAL A 121 -0.36 -0.67 -12.53
N ALA A 122 -0.65 -0.29 -13.77
CA ALA A 122 -1.58 0.81 -14.07
C ALA A 122 -2.98 0.52 -13.51
N ALA A 123 -3.52 -0.68 -13.73
CA ALA A 123 -4.80 -1.08 -13.15
C ALA A 123 -4.77 -1.07 -11.61
N ALA A 124 -3.71 -1.60 -11.00
CA ALA A 124 -3.54 -1.61 -9.55
C ALA A 124 -3.45 -0.19 -8.98
N SER A 125 -2.77 0.75 -9.68
CA SER A 125 -2.64 2.13 -9.25
C SER A 125 -3.96 2.92 -9.25
N ILE A 126 -5.00 2.42 -9.92
CA ILE A 126 -6.35 2.97 -9.85
C ILE A 126 -7.14 2.34 -8.70
N VAL A 127 -7.14 1.01 -8.61
CA VAL A 127 -8.03 0.28 -7.69
C VAL A 127 -7.52 0.29 -6.26
N VAL A 128 -6.22 0.02 -6.06
CA VAL A 128 -5.65 -0.12 -4.71
C VAL A 128 -5.75 1.16 -3.88
N PRO A 129 -5.40 2.35 -4.41
CA PRO A 129 -5.52 3.59 -3.64
C PRO A 129 -6.97 3.90 -3.22
N ILE A 130 -7.96 3.63 -4.07
CA ILE A 130 -9.37 3.86 -3.72
C ILE A 130 -9.75 3.01 -2.51
N ILE A 131 -9.41 1.72 -2.53
CA ILE A 131 -9.75 0.80 -1.44
C ILE A 131 -8.99 1.17 -0.16
N GLU A 132 -7.69 1.36 -0.25
CA GLU A 132 -6.84 1.60 0.91
C GLU A 132 -7.06 2.97 1.54
N GLU A 133 -7.21 4.04 0.75
CA GLU A 133 -7.49 5.36 1.30
C GLU A 133 -8.88 5.43 1.94
N THR A 134 -9.87 4.78 1.33
CA THR A 134 -11.21 4.64 1.92
C THR A 134 -11.13 3.94 3.28
N PHE A 135 -10.35 2.87 3.37
CA PHE A 135 -10.16 2.14 4.62
C PHE A 135 -9.34 2.94 5.65
N PHE A 136 -8.11 3.34 5.30
CA PHE A 136 -7.22 3.97 6.29
C PHE A 136 -7.63 5.41 6.61
N ARG A 137 -7.95 6.24 5.62
CA ARG A 137 -8.22 7.69 5.80
C ARG A 137 -9.69 8.00 5.91
N GLY A 138 -10.55 7.17 5.31
CA GLY A 138 -11.99 7.25 5.50
C GLY A 138 -12.40 6.67 6.86
N LEU A 139 -12.22 5.37 7.05
CA LEU A 139 -12.72 4.65 8.23
C LEU A 139 -11.79 4.79 9.45
N VAL A 140 -10.54 4.31 9.38
CA VAL A 140 -9.65 4.22 10.54
C VAL A 140 -9.39 5.59 11.13
N LEU A 141 -8.92 6.53 10.31
CA LEU A 141 -8.67 7.89 10.75
C LEU A 141 -9.96 8.58 11.21
N GLY A 142 -11.07 8.40 10.48
CA GLY A 142 -12.37 8.97 10.83
C GLY A 142 -12.83 8.59 12.24
N VAL A 143 -12.69 7.30 12.60
CA VAL A 143 -13.01 6.79 13.94
C VAL A 143 -12.06 7.38 15.00
N LEU A 144 -10.75 7.37 14.71
CA LEU A 144 -9.76 7.87 15.66
C LEU A 144 -9.90 9.39 15.91
N LEU A 145 -10.30 10.17 14.91
CA LEU A 145 -10.56 11.61 15.09
C LEU A 145 -11.73 11.92 16.02
N LYS A 146 -12.70 11.01 16.17
CA LYS A 146 -13.81 11.15 17.14
C LYS A 146 -13.31 11.18 18.59
N THR A 147 -12.09 10.71 18.87
CA THR A 147 -11.48 10.80 20.21
C THR A 147 -10.98 12.21 20.57
N GLY A 148 -11.00 13.16 19.65
CA GLY A 148 -10.49 14.52 19.81
C GLY A 148 -8.96 14.65 19.79
N ARG A 149 -8.22 13.55 19.75
CA ARG A 149 -6.74 13.52 19.80
C ARG A 149 -6.13 13.43 18.40
N ARG A 150 -6.16 14.56 17.66
CA ARG A 150 -5.74 14.62 16.26
C ARG A 150 -4.36 14.01 15.97
N TYR A 151 -3.34 14.37 16.74
CA TYR A 151 -1.96 13.87 16.50
C TYR A 151 -1.83 12.36 16.76
N ILE A 152 -2.54 11.86 17.79
CA ILE A 152 -2.59 10.41 18.05
C ILE A 152 -3.28 9.69 16.89
N ALA A 153 -4.39 10.23 16.38
CA ALA A 153 -5.10 9.68 15.23
C ALA A 153 -4.19 9.58 13.99
N ILE A 154 -3.43 10.64 13.69
CA ILE A 154 -2.46 10.68 12.59
C ILE A 154 -1.39 9.60 12.80
N PHE A 155 -0.75 9.60 13.98
CA PHE A 155 0.32 8.66 14.30
C PHE A 155 -0.13 7.21 14.20
N VAL A 156 -1.25 6.86 14.85
CA VAL A 156 -1.78 5.49 14.87
C VAL A 156 -2.19 5.05 13.47
N THR A 157 -2.86 5.90 12.69
CA THR A 157 -3.24 5.54 11.30
C THR A 157 -2.00 5.30 10.44
N SER A 158 -0.97 6.14 10.56
CA SER A 158 0.28 6.01 9.79
C SER A 158 1.08 4.78 10.23
N ALA A 159 1.11 4.48 11.53
CA ALA A 159 1.76 3.28 12.05
C ALA A 159 1.06 1.99 11.59
N LEU A 160 -0.27 1.95 11.64
CA LEU A 160 -1.05 0.81 11.14
C LEU A 160 -0.85 0.62 9.63
N TYR A 161 -0.86 1.70 8.86
CA TYR A 161 -0.59 1.66 7.42
C TYR A 161 0.80 1.08 7.14
N SER A 162 1.83 1.60 7.81
CA SER A 162 3.20 1.11 7.68
C SER A 162 3.32 -0.35 8.10
N LEU A 163 2.72 -0.74 9.23
CA LEU A 163 2.76 -2.11 9.73
C LEU A 163 2.19 -3.11 8.72
N VAL A 164 1.00 -2.84 8.20
CA VAL A 164 0.33 -3.73 7.23
C VAL A 164 1.13 -3.89 5.94
N HIS A 165 1.78 -2.81 5.47
CA HIS A 165 2.58 -2.85 4.24
C HIS A 165 3.99 -3.42 4.45
N PHE A 166 4.56 -3.25 5.65
CA PHE A 166 5.87 -3.78 5.99
C PHE A 166 5.82 -5.28 6.25
N LEU A 167 4.78 -5.76 6.91
CA LEU A 167 4.58 -7.16 7.24
C LEU A 167 4.19 -7.96 5.99
N LYS A 168 5.20 -8.43 5.27
CA LYS A 168 5.03 -9.32 4.13
C LYS A 168 5.80 -10.60 4.37
N ALA A 169 5.08 -11.71 4.47
CA ALA A 169 5.73 -13.01 4.61
C ALA A 169 6.63 -13.31 3.40
N PRO A 170 7.85 -13.82 3.62
CA PRO A 170 8.71 -14.26 2.54
C PRO A 170 8.09 -15.46 1.82
N ASN A 171 8.31 -15.57 0.51
CA ASN A 171 7.82 -16.71 -0.26
C ASN A 171 8.38 -18.02 0.30
N GLN A 172 7.49 -18.93 0.66
CA GLN A 172 7.84 -20.29 1.07
C GLN A 172 7.44 -21.27 -0.01
N THR A 173 8.39 -22.05 -0.46
CA THR A 173 8.23 -23.09 -1.50
C THR A 173 7.95 -24.46 -0.92
N SER A 174 7.39 -24.58 0.27
CA SER A 174 7.06 -25.87 0.86
C SER A 174 5.90 -26.53 0.09
N PRO A 175 6.07 -27.73 -0.47
CA PRO A 175 5.00 -28.45 -1.13
C PRO A 175 3.92 -28.93 -0.14
N ASN A 176 4.26 -29.04 1.13
CA ASN A 176 3.34 -29.46 2.18
C ASN A 176 2.80 -28.26 2.95
N VAL A 177 1.48 -28.06 2.88
CA VAL A 177 0.75 -26.95 3.51
C VAL A 177 -0.21 -27.51 4.55
N PRO A 178 0.22 -27.64 5.83
CA PRO A 178 -0.67 -28.00 6.93
C PRO A 178 -1.62 -26.86 7.32
N TRP A 179 -2.61 -27.14 8.13
CA TRP A 179 -3.60 -26.17 8.64
C TRP A 179 -2.97 -24.92 9.30
N MET A 180 -1.84 -25.11 9.96
CA MET A 180 -1.13 -24.03 10.66
C MET A 180 -0.30 -23.13 9.74
N SER A 181 -0.22 -23.43 8.44
CA SER A 181 0.61 -22.66 7.51
C SER A 181 0.29 -21.16 7.49
N GLY A 182 -0.99 -20.78 7.59
CA GLY A 182 -1.37 -19.37 7.65
C GLY A 182 -0.84 -18.65 8.90
N PHE A 183 -0.82 -19.32 10.06
CA PHE A 183 -0.23 -18.78 11.29
C PHE A 183 1.30 -18.72 11.21
N ASN A 184 1.93 -19.71 10.56
CA ASN A 184 3.36 -19.68 10.29
C ASN A 184 3.73 -18.49 9.40
N SER A 185 2.90 -18.16 8.38
CA SER A 185 3.10 -16.99 7.54
C SER A 185 3.00 -15.69 8.34
N ILE A 186 2.10 -15.59 9.33
CA ILE A 186 2.05 -14.45 10.25
C ILE A 186 3.37 -14.35 11.03
N ALA A 187 3.82 -15.43 11.66
CA ALA A 187 5.07 -15.46 12.43
C ALA A 187 6.27 -15.06 11.55
N ASN A 188 6.35 -15.62 10.33
CA ASN A 188 7.42 -15.32 9.37
C ASN A 188 7.41 -13.86 8.89
N ALA A 189 6.25 -13.22 8.80
CA ALA A 189 6.17 -11.80 8.47
C ALA A 189 6.87 -10.92 9.52
N PHE A 190 6.84 -11.30 10.79
CA PHE A 190 7.50 -10.56 11.88
C PHE A 190 9.03 -10.71 11.88
N VAL A 191 9.60 -11.72 11.21
CA VAL A 191 11.06 -11.89 11.10
C VAL A 191 11.74 -10.66 10.50
N GLN A 192 11.05 -9.89 9.66
CA GLN A 192 11.58 -8.66 9.09
C GLN A 192 11.97 -7.61 10.13
N PHE A 193 11.37 -7.62 11.32
CA PHE A 193 11.73 -6.72 12.42
C PHE A 193 13.07 -7.07 13.08
N ALA A 194 13.64 -8.25 12.81
CA ALA A 194 14.98 -8.61 13.28
C ALA A 194 16.11 -7.89 12.51
N ASP A 195 15.79 -7.31 11.34
CA ASP A 195 16.76 -6.53 10.56
C ASP A 195 16.54 -5.02 10.78
N PRO A 196 17.38 -4.35 11.62
CA PRO A 196 17.19 -2.94 11.92
C PRO A 196 17.40 -2.02 10.72
N LEU A 197 18.22 -2.40 9.74
CA LEU A 197 18.42 -1.62 8.51
C LEU A 197 17.18 -1.67 7.62
N LEU A 198 16.56 -2.85 7.53
CA LEU A 198 15.31 -3.01 6.77
C LEU A 198 14.15 -2.27 7.46
N VAL A 199 14.08 -2.30 8.80
CA VAL A 199 13.11 -1.52 9.57
C VAL A 199 13.31 -0.02 9.33
N ALA A 200 14.53 0.48 9.49
CA ALA A 200 14.84 1.89 9.27
C ALA A 200 14.54 2.33 7.82
N ALA A 201 14.83 1.48 6.84
CA ALA A 201 14.64 1.81 5.43
C ALA A 201 13.19 1.62 4.95
N GLY A 202 12.50 0.58 5.41
CA GLY A 202 11.17 0.20 4.92
C GLY A 202 10.04 0.78 5.76
N PHE A 203 10.03 0.46 7.05
CA PHE A 203 8.95 0.88 7.94
C PHE A 203 8.85 2.40 8.06
N THR A 204 9.98 3.12 8.19
CA THR A 204 9.99 4.57 8.32
C THR A 204 9.50 5.27 7.06
N THR A 205 9.88 4.78 5.87
CA THR A 205 9.40 5.35 4.61
C THR A 205 7.88 5.15 4.46
N LEU A 206 7.38 3.95 4.75
CA LEU A 206 5.95 3.66 4.71
C LEU A 206 5.17 4.47 5.77
N PHE A 207 5.76 4.68 6.95
CA PHE A 207 5.17 5.53 7.99
C PHE A 207 5.04 6.99 7.52
N LEU A 208 6.10 7.54 6.90
CA LEU A 208 6.07 8.89 6.35
C LEU A 208 5.04 9.00 5.22
N ILE A 209 4.98 8.05 4.31
CA ILE A 209 3.93 7.98 3.27
C ILE A 209 2.54 7.99 3.94
N GLY A 210 2.33 7.15 4.94
CA GLY A 210 1.12 7.11 5.74
C GLY A 210 0.75 8.47 6.34
N TRP A 211 1.74 9.17 6.88
CA TRP A 211 1.59 10.52 7.44
C TRP A 211 1.20 11.55 6.38
N ILE A 212 1.88 11.56 5.23
CA ILE A 212 1.62 12.50 4.13
C ILE A 212 0.18 12.34 3.61
N LEU A 213 -0.27 11.11 3.39
CA LEU A 213 -1.63 10.81 2.93
C LEU A 213 -2.67 11.26 3.98
N THR A 214 -2.35 11.09 5.26
CA THR A 214 -3.22 11.55 6.36
C THR A 214 -3.25 13.09 6.44
N ASP A 215 -2.10 13.78 6.30
CA ASP A 215 -2.02 15.25 6.26
C ASP A 215 -2.79 15.82 5.05
N ALA A 216 -2.66 15.19 3.87
CA ALA A 216 -3.40 15.54 2.68
C ALA A 216 -4.93 15.50 2.91
N ARG A 217 -5.44 14.38 3.46
CA ARG A 217 -6.85 14.21 3.78
C ARG A 217 -7.34 15.24 4.78
N LEU A 218 -6.57 15.54 5.83
CA LEU A 218 -6.98 16.48 6.87
C LEU A 218 -7.04 17.93 6.36
N ARG A 219 -6.20 18.27 5.38
CA ARG A 219 -6.18 19.61 4.78
C ARG A 219 -7.26 19.82 3.74
N THR A 220 -7.46 18.84 2.88
CA THR A 220 -8.47 18.93 1.80
C THR A 220 -9.87 18.53 2.26
N ARG A 221 -10.00 17.89 3.41
CA ARG A 221 -11.24 17.25 3.90
C ARG A 221 -11.86 16.34 2.85
N SER A 222 -11.00 15.68 2.06
CA SER A 222 -11.38 14.84 0.92
C SER A 222 -10.35 13.73 0.74
N LEU A 223 -10.75 12.60 0.15
CA LEU A 223 -9.86 11.49 -0.18
C LEU A 223 -9.20 11.63 -1.55
N TRP A 224 -9.60 12.58 -2.39
CA TRP A 224 -9.14 12.63 -3.78
C TRP A 224 -7.65 12.98 -3.92
N LEU A 225 -7.13 13.91 -3.11
CA LEU A 225 -5.69 14.20 -3.09
C LEU A 225 -4.86 13.02 -2.55
N PRO A 226 -5.19 12.39 -1.41
CA PRO A 226 -4.55 11.14 -0.96
C PRO A 226 -4.58 10.03 -2.01
N ILE A 227 -5.73 9.78 -2.65
CA ILE A 227 -5.87 8.76 -3.71
C ILE A 227 -4.91 9.06 -4.85
N GLY A 228 -4.82 10.33 -5.30
CA GLY A 228 -3.89 10.74 -6.33
C GLY A 228 -2.41 10.51 -5.96
N LEU A 229 -2.01 10.95 -4.75
CA LEU A 229 -0.65 10.74 -4.23
C LEU A 229 -0.29 9.25 -4.17
N HIS A 230 -1.19 8.43 -3.64
CA HIS A 230 -0.98 7.01 -3.51
C HIS A 230 -0.90 6.31 -4.88
N ALA A 231 -1.80 6.68 -5.80
CA ALA A 231 -1.81 6.18 -7.17
C ALA A 231 -0.48 6.47 -7.90
N GLY A 232 0.04 7.69 -7.76
CA GLY A 232 1.30 8.08 -8.38
C GLY A 232 2.49 7.29 -7.82
N TRP A 233 2.57 7.06 -6.52
CA TRP A 233 3.62 6.22 -5.93
C TRP A 233 3.55 4.76 -6.40
N ILE A 234 2.34 4.14 -6.41
CA ILE A 234 2.17 2.76 -6.89
C ILE A 234 2.56 2.67 -8.37
N PHE A 235 2.02 3.57 -9.20
CA PHE A 235 2.26 3.55 -10.64
C PHE A 235 3.75 3.70 -10.94
N THR A 236 4.36 4.76 -10.42
CA THR A 236 5.74 5.10 -10.75
C THR A 236 6.73 4.05 -10.24
N SER A 237 6.62 3.64 -8.96
CA SER A 237 7.48 2.60 -8.40
C SER A 237 7.27 1.25 -9.09
N GLY A 238 6.02 0.89 -9.34
CA GLY A 238 5.68 -0.38 -10.00
C GLY A 238 6.13 -0.43 -11.45
N ALA A 239 5.88 0.62 -12.24
CA ALA A 239 6.32 0.73 -13.64
C ALA A 239 7.84 0.75 -13.73
N PHE A 240 8.52 1.51 -12.88
CA PHE A 240 9.99 1.52 -12.80
C PHE A 240 10.55 0.11 -12.59
N ASN A 241 9.99 -0.68 -11.67
CA ASN A 241 10.41 -2.06 -11.43
C ASN A 241 10.15 -3.01 -12.61
N LYS A 242 9.27 -2.65 -13.57
CA LYS A 242 9.05 -3.41 -14.81
C LYS A 242 9.98 -3.01 -15.93
N ILE A 243 10.49 -1.78 -15.90
CA ILE A 243 11.40 -1.19 -16.89
C ILE A 243 12.86 -1.35 -16.49
N ALA A 244 13.17 -1.19 -15.20
CA ALA A 244 14.50 -1.27 -14.63
C ALA A 244 14.76 -2.59 -13.92
N LEU A 245 16.01 -3.04 -13.98
CA LEU A 245 16.55 -4.18 -13.24
C LEU A 245 17.54 -3.65 -12.20
N ARG A 246 17.30 -4.00 -10.94
CA ARG A 246 18.23 -3.64 -9.86
C ARG A 246 19.46 -4.53 -9.91
N GLN A 247 20.64 -3.91 -9.87
CA GLN A 247 21.94 -4.56 -9.88
C GLN A 247 22.51 -4.71 -8.47
N LEU A 248 22.31 -3.69 -7.61
CA LEU A 248 22.88 -3.65 -6.26
C LEU A 248 21.79 -3.35 -5.22
N ILE A 249 21.94 -3.93 -4.03
CA ILE A 249 21.19 -3.55 -2.82
C ILE A 249 22.12 -2.71 -1.97
N VAL A 250 21.71 -1.48 -1.64
CA VAL A 250 22.52 -0.50 -0.90
C VAL A 250 21.71 -0.03 0.31
N LEU A 251 21.37 -0.97 1.22
CA LEU A 251 20.72 -0.60 2.48
C LEU A 251 21.70 0.16 3.39
N PRO A 252 21.21 1.14 4.14
CA PRO A 252 19.83 1.62 4.26
C PRO A 252 19.41 2.64 3.19
N TRP A 253 20.31 3.00 2.24
CA TRP A 253 20.08 4.08 1.28
C TRP A 253 18.96 3.76 0.28
N LEU A 254 19.00 2.55 -0.28
CA LEU A 254 18.02 2.09 -1.26
C LEU A 254 17.78 0.59 -1.12
N GLY A 255 16.52 0.20 -0.94
CA GLY A 255 16.10 -1.19 -0.80
C GLY A 255 15.65 -1.83 -2.10
N LYS A 256 14.63 -2.69 -2.00
CA LYS A 256 14.13 -3.51 -3.13
C LYS A 256 13.46 -2.71 -4.25
N ASN A 257 12.97 -1.51 -3.96
CA ASN A 257 12.23 -0.67 -4.91
C ASN A 257 12.42 0.81 -4.53
N LEU A 258 11.85 1.71 -5.34
CA LEU A 258 11.91 3.15 -5.12
C LEU A 258 11.09 3.67 -3.92
N LEU A 259 10.53 2.80 -3.10
CA LEU A 259 9.75 3.16 -1.90
C LEU A 259 10.37 2.64 -0.60
N VAL A 260 11.59 2.08 -0.66
CA VAL A 260 12.27 1.53 0.52
C VAL A 260 13.68 2.09 0.59
N GLY A 261 13.97 2.86 1.63
CA GLY A 261 15.29 3.42 1.88
C GLY A 261 15.28 4.90 2.22
N ILE A 262 16.44 5.43 2.61
CA ILE A 262 16.63 6.85 2.96
C ILE A 262 16.42 7.76 1.76
N VAL A 263 16.85 7.35 0.56
CA VAL A 263 16.62 8.12 -0.68
C VAL A 263 15.12 8.24 -0.98
N PRO A 264 14.33 7.15 -1.03
CA PRO A 264 12.88 7.24 -1.11
C PRO A 264 12.23 8.06 0.01
N LEU A 265 12.74 8.00 1.23
CA LEU A 265 12.26 8.82 2.34
C LEU A 265 12.42 10.32 2.03
N ALA A 266 13.59 10.74 1.52
CA ALA A 266 13.85 12.12 1.11
C ALA A 266 12.91 12.55 -0.04
N VAL A 267 12.67 11.67 -1.02
CA VAL A 267 11.70 11.93 -2.11
C VAL A 267 10.28 12.10 -1.57
N ALA A 268 9.87 11.28 -0.59
CA ALA A 268 8.57 11.43 0.06
C ALA A 268 8.48 12.76 0.84
N CYS A 269 9.54 13.18 1.56
CA CYS A 269 9.62 14.49 2.18
C CYS A 269 9.45 15.63 1.15
N LEU A 270 10.13 15.54 0.02
CA LEU A 270 10.01 16.51 -1.07
C LEU A 270 8.57 16.57 -1.61
N THR A 271 7.96 15.42 -1.87
CA THR A 271 6.54 15.32 -2.25
C THR A 271 5.63 16.04 -1.24
N TRP A 272 5.87 15.82 0.05
CA TRP A 272 5.11 16.48 1.13
C TRP A 272 5.26 18.00 1.11
N LEU A 273 6.48 18.51 0.93
CA LEU A 273 6.74 19.96 0.85
C LEU A 273 6.06 20.59 -0.37
N ILE A 274 6.15 19.95 -1.56
CA ILE A 274 5.47 20.40 -2.79
C ILE A 274 3.96 20.44 -2.57
N MET A 275 3.37 19.36 -2.05
CA MET A 275 1.94 19.30 -1.73
C MET A 275 1.52 20.43 -0.78
N ARG A 276 2.26 20.65 0.30
CA ARG A 276 1.95 21.71 1.29
C ARG A 276 2.08 23.11 0.70
N GLY A 277 3.07 23.35 -0.15
CA GLY A 277 3.24 24.61 -0.87
C GLY A 277 2.06 24.88 -1.81
N TRP A 278 1.67 23.88 -2.58
CA TRP A 278 0.53 23.95 -3.49
C TRP A 278 -0.79 24.22 -2.77
N LEU A 279 -1.06 23.52 -1.65
CA LEU A 279 -2.28 23.74 -0.86
C LEU A 279 -2.35 25.17 -0.33
N LYS A 280 -1.25 25.74 0.18
CA LYS A 280 -1.19 27.13 0.62
C LYS A 280 -1.49 28.13 -0.50
N TYR A 281 -1.02 27.83 -1.73
CA TYR A 281 -1.27 28.68 -2.88
C TYR A 281 -2.74 28.67 -3.29
N VAL A 282 -3.34 27.49 -3.33
CA VAL A 282 -4.74 27.34 -3.75
C VAL A 282 -5.72 27.91 -2.73
N ASP A 283 -5.44 27.76 -1.43
CA ASP A 283 -6.28 28.34 -0.36
C ASP A 283 -6.29 29.88 -0.41
N ARG A 284 -5.17 30.52 -0.80
CA ARG A 284 -5.09 31.97 -0.99
C ARG A 284 -5.84 32.49 -2.21
N GLY A 285 -6.02 31.68 -3.23
CA GLY A 285 -6.76 32.05 -4.44
C GLY A 285 -8.28 31.92 -4.33
N SER A 286 -8.77 31.38 -3.21
CA SER A 286 -10.19 31.19 -2.92
C SER A 286 -10.77 32.23 -1.92
N THR A 287 -9.94 33.15 -1.42
CA THR A 287 -10.34 34.33 -0.62
C THR A 287 -10.36 35.57 -1.49
#